data_bfbeb81f6655c387b1111dc389ff121b
#
_entry.id   bfbeb81f6655c387b1111dc389ff121b
#
_cell.length_a   1.000
_cell.length_b   1.000
_cell.length_c   1.000
_cell.angle_alpha   90.00
_cell.angle_beta   90.00
_cell.angle_gamma   90.00
#
_symmetry.space_group_name_H-M   'P 1'
#
loop_
_entity.id
_entity.type
_entity.pdbx_description
1 polymer ?
#
loop_
_entity_poly.entity_id
_entity_poly.type
_entity_poly.pdbx_seq_one_letter_code
_entity_poly.pdbx_strand_id
1 'polypeptide(L)' 'MEEIDRRINRIVGQLKGIQKMVSNDRDCTETLQQISAVKKAIDGLTAELVSKHIITCTSPEKQKQVTRLIEQSINL' A
#
# COMPACT_ATOMS: atom_id res chain seq x y z
N MET A 1 0.75 16.15 -4.27
CA MET A 1 1.52 14.90 -4.03
C MET A 1 2.04 14.73 -2.60
N GLU A 2 1.93 15.78 -1.78
CA GLU A 2 2.35 15.70 -0.36
C GLU A 2 1.64 14.60 0.42
N GLU A 3 0.35 14.44 0.18
CA GLU A 3 -0.46 13.40 0.84
C GLU A 3 0.06 12.00 0.51
N ILE A 4 0.39 11.77 -0.76
CA ILE A 4 0.90 10.47 -1.22
C ILE A 4 2.29 10.23 -0.64
N ASP A 5 3.15 11.23 -0.67
CA ASP A 5 4.50 11.12 -0.09
C ASP A 5 4.43 10.79 1.40
N ARG A 6 3.51 11.41 2.13
CA ARG A 6 3.32 11.16 3.55
C ARG A 6 2.89 9.73 3.80
N ARG A 7 1.96 9.20 2.98
CA ARG A 7 1.51 7.81 3.09
C ARG A 7 2.64 6.84 2.80
N ILE A 8 3.43 7.11 1.75
CA ILE A 8 4.58 6.27 1.40
C ILE A 8 5.60 6.27 2.51
N ASN A 9 5.94 7.44 3.04
CA ASN A 9 6.92 7.54 4.13
C ASN A 9 6.48 6.79 5.38
N ARG A 10 5.19 6.81 5.67
CA ARG A 10 4.64 6.06 6.80
C ARG A 10 4.81 4.56 6.58
N ILE A 11 4.51 4.09 5.38
CA ILE A 11 4.66 2.67 5.02
C ILE A 11 6.13 2.25 5.11
N VAL A 12 7.04 3.07 4.59
CA VAL A 12 8.47 2.80 4.70
C VAL A 12 8.89 2.67 6.17
N GLY A 13 8.41 3.57 7.03
CA GLY A 13 8.69 3.50 8.46
C GLY A 13 8.14 2.23 9.10
N GLN A 14 6.93 1.81 8.72
CA GLN A 14 6.33 0.57 9.21
C GLN A 14 7.13 -0.65 8.78
N LEU A 15 7.62 -0.68 7.54
CA LEU A 15 8.45 -1.76 7.04
C LEU A 15 9.77 -1.85 7.79
N LYS A 16 10.39 -0.74 8.10
CA LYS A 16 11.60 -0.71 8.91
C LYS A 16 11.34 -1.23 10.32
N GLY A 17 10.16 -0.91 10.88
CA GLY A 17 9.74 -1.44 12.16
C GLY A 17 9.62 -2.95 12.15
N ILE A 18 9.02 -3.51 11.10
CA ILE A 18 8.90 -4.97 10.93
C ILE A 18 10.28 -5.61 10.84
N GLN A 19 11.20 -4.99 10.10
CA GLN A 19 12.57 -5.45 9.97
C GLN A 19 13.25 -5.57 11.34
N LYS A 20 13.05 -4.57 12.20
CA LYS A 20 13.57 -4.59 13.57
C LYS A 20 12.93 -5.68 14.41
N MET A 21 11.62 -5.90 14.27
CA MET A 21 10.92 -6.94 15.01
C MET A 21 11.47 -8.30 14.68
N VAL A 22 11.71 -8.58 13.41
CA VAL A 22 12.29 -9.85 12.96
C VAL A 22 13.71 -10.00 13.51
N SER A 23 14.53 -8.96 13.45
CA SER A 23 15.91 -8.99 13.92
C SER A 23 16.00 -9.24 15.43
N ASN A 24 15.01 -8.76 16.18
CA ASN A 24 14.99 -8.87 17.65
C ASN A 24 14.16 -10.03 18.15
N ASP A 25 13.82 -10.99 17.27
CA ASP A 25 13.02 -12.17 17.61
C ASP A 25 11.74 -11.84 18.38
N ARG A 26 11.06 -10.76 17.94
CA ARG A 26 9.78 -10.39 18.54
C ARG A 26 8.72 -11.47 18.26
N ASP A 27 7.71 -11.51 19.10
CA ASP A 27 6.61 -12.46 18.98
C ASP A 27 6.01 -12.44 17.57
N CYS A 28 5.82 -13.64 17.01
CA CYS A 28 5.26 -13.80 15.67
C CYS A 28 3.91 -13.15 15.51
N THR A 29 3.08 -13.19 16.55
CA THR A 29 1.75 -12.57 16.54
C THR A 29 1.85 -11.05 16.34
N GLU A 30 2.75 -10.41 17.08
CA GLU A 30 2.99 -8.98 16.94
C GLU A 30 3.47 -8.62 15.54
N THR A 31 4.39 -9.41 15.02
CA THR A 31 4.94 -9.19 13.67
C THR A 31 3.85 -9.32 12.61
N LEU A 32 3.00 -10.35 12.72
CA LEU A 32 1.88 -10.54 11.81
C LEU A 32 0.86 -9.39 11.88
N GLN A 33 0.61 -8.88 13.09
CA GLN A 33 -0.27 -7.72 13.25
C GLN A 33 0.27 -6.49 12.54
N GLN A 34 1.59 -6.28 12.59
CA GLN A 34 2.22 -5.18 11.88
C GLN A 34 2.15 -5.36 10.37
N ILE A 35 2.33 -6.59 9.90
CA ILE A 35 2.18 -6.90 8.47
C ILE A 35 0.75 -6.59 8.01
N SER A 36 -0.25 -6.97 8.79
CA SER A 36 -1.65 -6.65 8.47
C SER A 36 -1.89 -5.15 8.39
N ALA A 37 -1.28 -4.39 9.32
CA ALA A 37 -1.40 -2.93 9.31
C ALA A 37 -0.76 -2.32 8.06
N VAL A 38 0.39 -2.84 7.63
CA VAL A 38 1.06 -2.38 6.41
C VAL A 38 0.21 -2.68 5.18
N LYS A 39 -0.40 -3.87 5.11
CA LYS A 39 -1.29 -4.23 4.01
C LYS A 39 -2.45 -3.23 3.89
N LYS A 40 -3.08 -2.89 5.01
CA LYS A 40 -4.16 -1.89 5.03
C LYS A 40 -3.67 -0.51 4.59
N ALA A 41 -2.47 -0.13 5.02
CA ALA A 41 -1.88 1.14 4.62
C ALA A 41 -1.60 1.19 3.12
N ILE A 42 -1.15 0.06 2.54
CA ILE A 42 -0.92 -0.04 1.10
C ILE A 42 -2.25 0.04 0.34
N ASP A 43 -3.30 -0.59 0.85
CA ASP A 43 -4.63 -0.48 0.24
C ASP A 43 -5.11 0.97 0.23
N GLY A 44 -4.91 1.69 1.33
CA GLY A 44 -5.24 3.11 1.39
C GLY A 44 -4.45 3.95 0.40
N LEU A 45 -3.16 3.65 0.27
CA LEU A 45 -2.29 4.32 -0.70
C LEU A 45 -2.78 4.03 -2.12
N THR A 46 -3.13 2.79 -2.42
CA THR A 46 -3.64 2.39 -3.74
C THR A 46 -4.91 3.17 -4.07
N ALA A 47 -5.85 3.24 -3.13
CA ALA A 47 -7.09 3.99 -3.34
C ALA A 47 -6.83 5.47 -3.63
N GLU A 48 -5.90 6.08 -2.90
CA GLU A 48 -5.53 7.47 -3.08
C GLU A 48 -4.89 7.71 -4.45
N LEU A 49 -3.96 6.84 -4.84
CA LEU A 49 -3.31 6.92 -6.15
C LEU A 49 -4.30 6.74 -7.30
N VAL A 50 -5.22 5.79 -7.15
CA VAL A 50 -6.25 5.54 -8.17
C VAL A 50 -7.13 6.76 -8.37
N SER A 51 -7.65 7.32 -7.27
CA SER A 51 -8.61 8.41 -7.36
C SER A 51 -8.00 9.72 -7.82
N LYS A 52 -6.72 9.96 -7.49
CA LYS A 52 -6.10 11.27 -7.74
C LYS A 52 -5.05 11.28 -8.84
N HIS A 53 -4.57 10.13 -9.26
CA HIS A 53 -3.43 10.11 -10.17
C HIS A 53 -3.60 9.13 -11.34
N ILE A 54 -3.85 7.87 -11.05
CA ILE A 54 -3.87 6.83 -12.10
C ILE A 54 -4.98 7.07 -13.11
N ILE A 55 -6.17 7.44 -12.65
CA ILE A 55 -7.31 7.69 -13.55
C ILE A 55 -6.99 8.84 -14.51
N THR A 56 -6.31 9.89 -14.03
CA THR A 56 -5.99 11.04 -14.86
C THR A 56 -4.86 10.79 -15.84
N CYS A 57 -3.97 9.84 -15.54
CA CYS A 57 -2.82 9.56 -16.40
C CYS A 57 -3.04 8.40 -17.37
N THR A 58 -4.23 7.80 -17.35
CA THR A 58 -4.55 6.62 -18.16
C THR A 58 -5.43 7.01 -19.34
N SER A 59 -5.06 6.54 -20.55
CA SER A 59 -5.88 6.77 -21.73
C SER A 59 -7.18 5.97 -21.65
N PRO A 60 -8.27 6.43 -22.30
CA PRO A 60 -9.53 5.69 -22.32
C PRO A 60 -9.39 4.25 -22.81
N GLU A 61 -8.46 4.01 -23.73
CA GLU A 61 -8.22 2.67 -24.29
C GLU A 61 -7.69 1.69 -23.27
N LYS A 62 -6.95 2.18 -22.28
CA LYS A 62 -6.33 1.35 -21.25
C LYS A 62 -7.15 1.26 -19.97
N GLN A 63 -8.27 1.98 -19.89
CA GLN A 63 -9.05 2.03 -18.66
C GLN A 63 -9.55 0.66 -18.19
N LYS A 64 -9.95 -0.21 -19.12
CA LYS A 64 -10.41 -1.55 -18.76
C LYS A 64 -9.29 -2.37 -18.13
N GLN A 65 -8.09 -2.29 -18.71
CA GLN A 65 -6.92 -2.99 -18.21
C GLN A 65 -6.53 -2.48 -16.83
N VAL A 66 -6.52 -1.15 -16.68
CA VAL A 66 -6.18 -0.51 -15.40
C VAL A 66 -7.20 -0.87 -14.32
N THR A 67 -8.48 -0.83 -14.65
CA THR A 67 -9.55 -1.21 -13.71
C THR A 67 -9.36 -2.64 -13.22
N ARG A 68 -9.04 -3.55 -14.13
CA ARG A 68 -8.81 -4.95 -13.77
C ARG A 68 -7.61 -5.09 -12.82
N LEU A 69 -6.52 -4.38 -13.10
CA LEU A 69 -5.33 -4.40 -12.24
C LEU A 69 -5.63 -3.82 -10.86
N ILE A 70 -6.43 -2.76 -10.79
CA ILE A 70 -6.83 -2.16 -9.53
C ILE A 70 -7.62 -3.17 -8.69
N GLU A 71 -8.60 -3.83 -9.30
CA GLU A 71 -9.40 -4.84 -8.61
C GLU A 71 -8.54 -5.97 -8.06
N GLN A 72 -7.56 -6.44 -8.82
CA GLN A 72 -6.63 -7.46 -8.37
C GLN A 72 -5.78 -7.01 -7.20
N SER A 73 -5.37 -5.73 -7.18
CA SER A 73 -4.52 -5.19 -6.14
C SER A 73 -5.23 -5.00 -4.81
N ILE A 74 -6.51 -4.67 -4.84
CA ILE A 74 -7.28 -4.31 -3.64
C ILE A 74 -7.96 -5.52 -3.02
N ASN A 75 -8.38 -6.47 -3.84
CA ASN A 75 -9.17 -7.63 -3.39
C ASN A 75 -8.34 -8.83 -2.94
N LEU A 76 -7.10 -8.59 -2.60
CA LEU A 76 -6.27 -9.64 -2.03
C LEU A 76 -6.46 -9.73 -0.53
#